data_3c1e775d2aaf31fcd8710117f00b5b44
#
_entry.id   3c1e775d2aaf31fcd8710117f00b5b44
#
_cell.length_a   1.000
_cell.length_b   1.000
_cell.length_c   1.000
_cell.angle_alpha   90.00
_cell.angle_beta   90.00
_cell.angle_gamma   90.00
#
_symmetry.space_group_name_H-M   'P 1'
#
loop_
_entity.id
_entity.type
_entity.pdbx_description
1 polymer ?
#
loop_
_entity_poly.entity_id
_entity_poly.type
_entity_poly.pdbx_seq_one_letter_code
_entity_poly.pdbx_strand_id
1 'polypeptide(L)'
;MQRLLDAATALGWGNLSARGAEEHRDTARRLEQRLPGLFDAIAADHRPIAVETSGQARAVASANAFTGALVAGDPALAGLVGAPVTDKDLLYFHKQPQNADYRAYLAGDPDLAAVLASIDAEPRTAEAARHTVTRLFRADFAAGLTGDEQVSFARALYQLYSAAPDLRAEAPGVDLDPFLAPPDAQWFGYLDDAEEFYQKGPGFSGRTITYAMAQVLLDDLFARAEAAAAGTTADGAVLRFTHAEEIEPLAVLLGLPGSTEPAPAADPYAYRNNPWRGERVAPMAANVQWDVFAGPSGRPGEPVGHLVRMLYNERETAFPSTCVPVSVGSHYYELKELERCFGRGPAA
;
A
#
# COMPACT_ATOMS: atom_id res chain seq x y z
N MET A 1 -21.14 0.70 18.95
CA MET A 1 -20.19 -0.43 18.84
C MET A 1 -20.84 -1.70 18.30
N GLN A 2 -21.91 -2.25 18.93
CA GLN A 2 -22.49 -3.53 18.48
C GLN A 2 -22.88 -3.53 17.00
N ARG A 3 -23.51 -2.47 16.49
CA ARG A 3 -23.87 -2.36 15.06
C ARG A 3 -22.67 -2.42 14.11
N LEU A 4 -21.50 -1.85 14.49
CA LEU A 4 -20.27 -1.99 13.71
C LEU A 4 -19.72 -3.41 13.75
N LEU A 5 -19.72 -4.04 14.91
CA LEU A 5 -19.30 -5.44 15.06
C LEU A 5 -20.19 -6.37 14.25
N ASP A 6 -21.51 -6.17 14.30
CA ASP A 6 -22.47 -6.94 13.53
C ASP A 6 -22.26 -6.75 12.03
N ALA A 7 -22.02 -5.51 11.58
CA ALA A 7 -21.75 -5.19 10.17
C ALA A 7 -20.43 -5.81 9.70
N ALA A 8 -19.35 -5.67 10.47
CA ALA A 8 -18.04 -6.26 10.13
C ALA A 8 -18.13 -7.81 10.12
N THR A 9 -18.91 -8.40 11.03
CA THR A 9 -19.11 -9.84 11.08
C THR A 9 -19.94 -10.33 9.88
N ALA A 10 -20.99 -9.61 9.51
CA ALA A 10 -21.84 -9.95 8.36
C ALA A 10 -21.08 -9.82 7.04
N LEU A 11 -20.22 -8.79 6.90
CA LEU A 11 -19.32 -8.62 5.76
C LEU A 11 -18.26 -9.72 5.71
N GLY A 12 -17.84 -10.22 6.86
CA GLY A 12 -16.66 -11.07 7.06
C GLY A 12 -15.41 -10.23 7.26
N TRP A 13 -14.76 -10.42 8.40
CA TRP A 13 -13.53 -9.70 8.75
C TRP A 13 -12.46 -9.82 7.66
N GLY A 14 -11.91 -8.67 7.26
CA GLY A 14 -10.90 -8.59 6.21
C GLY A 14 -11.44 -8.65 4.78
N ASN A 15 -12.74 -8.71 4.57
CA ASN A 15 -13.34 -8.57 3.24
C ASN A 15 -13.48 -7.09 2.84
N LEU A 16 -13.58 -6.87 1.51
CA LEU A 16 -13.73 -5.54 0.94
C LEU A 16 -15.10 -4.94 1.29
N SER A 17 -15.12 -3.75 1.89
CA SER A 17 -16.35 -3.00 2.18
C SER A 17 -16.94 -2.37 0.91
N ALA A 18 -18.19 -1.92 1.00
CA ALA A 18 -18.82 -1.17 -0.09
C ALA A 18 -18.03 0.11 -0.41
N ARG A 19 -17.48 0.79 0.60
CA ARG A 19 -16.60 1.94 0.43
C ARG A 19 -15.31 1.57 -0.29
N GLY A 20 -14.64 0.48 0.11
CA GLY A 20 -13.44 -0.01 -0.57
C GLY A 20 -13.71 -0.35 -2.04
N ALA A 21 -14.85 -0.98 -2.33
CA ALA A 21 -15.25 -1.27 -3.70
C ALA A 21 -15.47 0.02 -4.52
N GLU A 22 -16.04 1.08 -3.91
CA GLU A 22 -16.23 2.37 -4.60
C GLU A 22 -14.90 3.09 -4.84
N GLU A 23 -13.96 3.06 -3.90
CA GLU A 23 -12.60 3.60 -4.12
C GLU A 23 -11.92 2.95 -5.33
N HIS A 24 -12.03 1.64 -5.50
CA HIS A 24 -11.47 0.95 -6.68
C HIS A 24 -12.19 1.35 -7.98
N ARG A 25 -13.52 1.51 -7.95
CA ARG A 25 -14.26 2.00 -9.13
C ARG A 25 -13.85 3.42 -9.50
N ASP A 26 -13.70 4.29 -8.50
CA ASP A 26 -13.30 5.68 -8.73
C ASP A 26 -11.86 5.77 -9.26
N THR A 27 -10.94 4.95 -8.74
CA THR A 27 -9.57 4.86 -9.25
C THR A 27 -9.55 4.42 -10.70
N ALA A 28 -10.38 3.43 -11.08
CA ALA A 28 -10.50 2.99 -12.47
C ALA A 28 -10.98 4.11 -13.40
N ARG A 29 -12.04 4.84 -13.00
CA ARG A 29 -12.57 5.98 -13.77
C ARG A 29 -11.52 7.09 -13.95
N ARG A 30 -10.79 7.42 -12.89
CA ARG A 30 -9.71 8.42 -12.94
C ARG A 30 -8.54 7.97 -13.81
N LEU A 31 -8.20 6.68 -13.80
CA LEU A 31 -7.17 6.11 -14.68
C LEU A 31 -7.57 6.25 -16.16
N GLU A 32 -8.81 5.87 -16.51
CA GLU A 32 -9.33 6.01 -17.87
C GLU A 32 -9.32 7.48 -18.33
N GLN A 33 -9.80 8.40 -17.49
CA GLN A 33 -9.80 9.84 -17.77
C GLN A 33 -8.38 10.42 -17.93
N ARG A 34 -7.41 9.87 -17.23
CA ARG A 34 -6.00 10.31 -17.28
C ARG A 34 -5.26 9.79 -18.51
N LEU A 35 -5.63 8.61 -18.99
CA LEU A 35 -4.96 7.90 -20.08
C LEU A 35 -5.93 7.46 -21.20
N PRO A 36 -6.80 8.36 -21.73
CA PRO A 36 -7.81 7.94 -22.70
C PRO A 36 -7.18 7.35 -23.96
N GLY A 37 -6.07 7.94 -24.45
CA GLY A 37 -5.37 7.45 -25.64
C GLY A 37 -4.74 6.06 -25.46
N LEU A 38 -4.43 5.63 -24.22
CA LEU A 38 -4.00 4.26 -23.96
C LEU A 38 -5.15 3.28 -24.16
N PHE A 39 -6.32 3.56 -23.57
CA PHE A 39 -7.48 2.67 -23.64
C PHE A 39 -8.07 2.64 -25.05
N ASP A 40 -8.10 3.78 -25.76
CA ASP A 40 -8.46 3.83 -27.19
C ASP A 40 -7.55 2.92 -28.03
N ALA A 41 -6.23 2.97 -27.81
CA ALA A 41 -5.26 2.12 -28.52
C ALA A 41 -5.42 0.63 -28.14
N ILE A 42 -5.64 0.32 -26.85
CA ILE A 42 -5.92 -1.05 -26.38
C ILE A 42 -7.15 -1.62 -27.09
N ALA A 43 -8.22 -0.84 -27.18
CA ALA A 43 -9.45 -1.24 -27.86
C ALA A 43 -9.25 -1.43 -29.37
N ALA A 44 -8.58 -0.47 -30.03
CA ALA A 44 -8.32 -0.50 -31.48
C ALA A 44 -7.42 -1.67 -31.91
N ASP A 45 -6.40 -1.95 -31.12
CA ASP A 45 -5.40 -2.98 -31.42
C ASP A 45 -5.79 -4.35 -30.83
N HIS A 46 -6.93 -4.45 -30.14
CA HIS A 46 -7.41 -5.65 -29.45
C HIS A 46 -6.38 -6.26 -28.47
N ARG A 47 -5.67 -5.42 -27.74
CA ARG A 47 -4.65 -5.85 -26.79
C ARG A 47 -5.28 -6.27 -25.46
N PRO A 48 -4.90 -7.41 -24.87
CA PRO A 48 -5.43 -7.84 -23.59
C PRO A 48 -5.00 -6.90 -22.45
N ILE A 49 -5.85 -6.83 -21.44
CA ILE A 49 -5.54 -6.22 -20.13
C ILE A 49 -5.40 -7.39 -19.15
N ALA A 50 -4.18 -7.67 -18.70
CA ALA A 50 -3.92 -8.72 -17.73
C ALA A 50 -4.37 -8.27 -16.33
N VAL A 51 -4.99 -9.18 -15.57
CA VAL A 51 -5.45 -8.93 -14.20
C VAL A 51 -4.86 -9.99 -13.28
N GLU A 52 -4.05 -9.56 -12.34
CA GLU A 52 -3.31 -10.42 -11.41
C GLU A 52 -3.72 -10.10 -9.96
N THR A 53 -3.85 -11.11 -9.12
CA THR A 53 -4.27 -10.95 -7.72
C THR A 53 -3.47 -11.84 -6.78
N SER A 54 -3.46 -11.48 -5.50
CA SER A 54 -2.93 -12.35 -4.44
C SER A 54 -3.74 -13.64 -4.22
N GLY A 55 -4.91 -13.78 -4.85
CA GLY A 55 -5.86 -14.87 -4.63
C GLY A 55 -6.67 -14.75 -3.34
N GLN A 56 -6.45 -13.71 -2.52
CA GLN A 56 -7.29 -13.41 -1.36
C GLN A 56 -8.63 -12.82 -1.81
N ALA A 57 -9.73 -13.20 -1.17
CA ALA A 57 -11.08 -12.80 -1.58
C ALA A 57 -11.22 -11.27 -1.72
N ARG A 58 -10.63 -10.48 -0.79
CA ARG A 58 -10.65 -9.02 -0.85
C ARG A 58 -9.90 -8.46 -2.06
N ALA A 59 -8.77 -9.05 -2.44
CA ALA A 59 -7.98 -8.61 -3.60
C ALA A 59 -8.72 -8.94 -4.91
N VAL A 60 -9.34 -10.12 -5.00
CA VAL A 60 -10.19 -10.49 -6.14
C VAL A 60 -11.41 -9.57 -6.24
N ALA A 61 -12.05 -9.23 -5.11
CA ALA A 61 -13.16 -8.30 -5.08
C ALA A 61 -12.75 -6.88 -5.53
N SER A 62 -11.55 -6.43 -5.13
CA SER A 62 -10.96 -5.16 -5.59
C SER A 62 -10.73 -5.16 -7.10
N ALA A 63 -10.14 -6.25 -7.62
CA ALA A 63 -9.95 -6.43 -9.07
C ALA A 63 -11.29 -6.35 -9.84
N ASN A 64 -12.30 -7.07 -9.37
CA ASN A 64 -13.62 -7.08 -10.01
C ASN A 64 -14.30 -5.70 -9.97
N ALA A 65 -14.18 -4.98 -8.85
CA ALA A 65 -14.73 -3.61 -8.73
C ALA A 65 -14.06 -2.63 -9.71
N PHE A 66 -12.73 -2.70 -9.79
CA PHE A 66 -11.92 -1.86 -10.68
C PHE A 66 -12.21 -2.16 -12.15
N THR A 67 -12.06 -3.41 -12.56
CA THR A 67 -12.23 -3.83 -13.97
C THR A 67 -13.66 -3.67 -14.45
N GLY A 68 -14.64 -3.94 -13.56
CA GLY A 68 -16.04 -3.67 -13.85
C GLY A 68 -16.33 -2.19 -14.14
N ALA A 69 -15.65 -1.27 -13.44
CA ALA A 69 -15.78 0.17 -13.70
C ALA A 69 -15.10 0.58 -15.01
N LEU A 70 -13.92 0.02 -15.35
CA LEU A 70 -13.29 0.25 -16.65
C LEU A 70 -14.20 -0.17 -17.81
N VAL A 71 -14.76 -1.38 -17.77
CA VAL A 71 -15.66 -1.89 -18.80
C VAL A 71 -16.97 -1.09 -18.86
N ALA A 72 -17.44 -0.57 -17.72
CA ALA A 72 -18.63 0.28 -17.70
C ALA A 72 -18.37 1.67 -18.31
N GLY A 73 -17.15 2.20 -18.18
CA GLY A 73 -16.71 3.44 -18.80
C GLY A 73 -16.47 3.27 -20.31
N ASP A 74 -15.76 2.24 -20.68
CA ASP A 74 -15.51 1.89 -22.09
C ASP A 74 -15.90 0.43 -22.40
N PRO A 75 -17.11 0.20 -22.96
CA PRO A 75 -17.56 -1.15 -23.32
C PRO A 75 -16.70 -1.87 -24.38
N ALA A 76 -15.87 -1.16 -25.14
CA ALA A 76 -14.95 -1.78 -26.09
C ALA A 76 -13.88 -2.64 -25.41
N LEU A 77 -13.64 -2.40 -24.11
CA LEU A 77 -12.69 -3.17 -23.30
C LEU A 77 -13.27 -4.49 -22.78
N ALA A 78 -14.59 -4.75 -22.90
CA ALA A 78 -15.26 -5.88 -22.25
C ALA A 78 -14.66 -7.26 -22.61
N GLY A 79 -14.21 -7.44 -23.85
CA GLY A 79 -13.58 -8.70 -24.31
C GLY A 79 -12.07 -8.73 -24.11
N LEU A 80 -11.45 -7.64 -23.64
CA LEU A 80 -10.02 -7.48 -23.52
C LEU A 80 -9.53 -7.59 -22.07
N VAL A 81 -10.40 -7.31 -21.11
CA VAL A 81 -10.10 -7.46 -19.68
C VAL A 81 -10.09 -8.96 -19.32
N GLY A 82 -8.93 -9.45 -18.90
CA GLY A 82 -8.76 -10.84 -18.46
C GLY A 82 -9.47 -11.14 -17.14
N ALA A 83 -9.79 -12.42 -16.92
CA ALA A 83 -10.20 -12.87 -15.58
C ALA A 83 -9.03 -12.74 -14.60
N PRO A 84 -9.28 -12.45 -13.31
CA PRO A 84 -8.23 -12.38 -12.30
C PRO A 84 -7.44 -13.70 -12.18
N VAL A 85 -6.15 -13.65 -12.40
CA VAL A 85 -5.20 -14.75 -12.22
C VAL A 85 -4.53 -14.62 -10.88
N THR A 86 -4.40 -15.71 -10.14
CA THR A 86 -3.72 -15.71 -8.85
C THR A 86 -2.22 -15.90 -9.03
N ASP A 87 -1.44 -14.93 -8.54
CA ASP A 87 0.01 -15.00 -8.41
C ASP A 87 0.42 -14.67 -6.97
N LYS A 88 0.61 -15.71 -6.17
CA LYS A 88 0.99 -15.53 -4.75
C LYS A 88 2.47 -15.20 -4.58
N ASP A 89 3.31 -15.67 -5.48
CA ASP A 89 4.75 -15.42 -5.38
C ASP A 89 5.06 -13.94 -5.63
N LEU A 90 4.28 -13.29 -6.48
CA LEU A 90 4.40 -11.88 -6.79
C LEU A 90 3.54 -10.99 -5.85
N LEU A 91 2.30 -11.39 -5.53
CA LEU A 91 1.30 -10.53 -4.91
C LEU A 91 0.87 -10.96 -3.48
N TYR A 92 1.60 -11.92 -2.91
CA TYR A 92 1.42 -12.39 -1.53
C TYR A 92 2.75 -12.93 -0.99
N PHE A 93 3.86 -12.30 -1.41
CA PHE A 93 5.21 -12.79 -1.20
C PHE A 93 5.60 -12.88 0.29
N HIS A 94 5.07 -12.00 1.15
CA HIS A 94 5.35 -11.99 2.58
C HIS A 94 4.95 -13.31 3.30
N LYS A 95 4.06 -14.10 2.71
CA LYS A 95 3.65 -15.42 3.24
C LYS A 95 4.31 -16.59 2.51
N GLN A 96 5.06 -16.36 1.43
CA GLN A 96 5.61 -17.43 0.63
C GLN A 96 6.86 -18.07 1.26
N PRO A 97 7.14 -19.35 0.96
CA PRO A 97 8.27 -20.08 1.55
C PRO A 97 9.63 -19.40 1.35
N GLN A 98 9.87 -18.78 0.21
CA GLN A 98 11.11 -18.08 -0.12
C GLN A 98 11.43 -16.90 0.83
N ASN A 99 10.44 -16.38 1.53
CA ASN A 99 10.58 -15.31 2.52
C ASN A 99 10.52 -15.86 3.97
N ALA A 100 11.09 -17.04 4.20
CA ALA A 100 11.13 -17.68 5.51
C ALA A 100 11.86 -16.80 6.55
N ASP A 101 12.94 -16.12 6.15
CA ASP A 101 13.73 -15.25 7.03
C ASP A 101 12.90 -14.04 7.52
N TYR A 102 12.11 -13.45 6.63
CA TYR A 102 11.17 -12.40 7.03
C TYR A 102 10.13 -12.90 8.04
N ARG A 103 9.58 -14.10 7.82
CA ARG A 103 8.63 -14.68 8.78
C ARG A 103 9.28 -15.03 10.11
N ALA A 104 10.55 -15.47 10.10
CA ALA A 104 11.33 -15.71 11.30
C ALA A 104 11.61 -14.41 12.06
N TYR A 105 11.93 -13.32 11.33
CA TYR A 105 12.05 -11.98 11.89
C TYR A 105 10.78 -11.56 12.63
N LEU A 106 9.61 -11.67 12.00
CA LEU A 106 8.34 -11.33 12.64
C LEU A 106 8.03 -12.21 13.85
N ALA A 107 8.41 -13.49 13.80
CA ALA A 107 8.07 -14.46 14.84
C ALA A 107 8.95 -14.36 16.09
N GLY A 108 10.19 -13.84 15.98
CA GLY A 108 11.09 -13.95 17.11
C GLY A 108 12.37 -13.11 17.06
N ASP A 109 12.41 -12.04 16.26
CA ASP A 109 13.55 -11.11 16.32
C ASP A 109 13.56 -10.36 17.67
N PRO A 110 14.64 -10.45 18.47
CA PRO A 110 14.68 -9.87 19.81
C PRO A 110 14.66 -8.33 19.78
N ASP A 111 15.23 -7.69 18.76
CA ASP A 111 15.25 -6.23 18.67
C ASP A 111 13.86 -5.71 18.29
N LEU A 112 13.15 -6.42 17.39
CA LEU A 112 11.77 -6.11 17.05
C LEU A 112 10.88 -6.21 18.31
N ALA A 113 10.97 -7.32 19.03
CA ALA A 113 10.19 -7.52 20.25
C ALA A 113 10.51 -6.45 21.31
N ALA A 114 11.80 -6.13 21.49
CA ALA A 114 12.24 -5.13 22.48
C ALA A 114 11.76 -3.71 22.13
N VAL A 115 11.86 -3.27 20.86
CA VAL A 115 11.46 -1.93 20.46
C VAL A 115 9.95 -1.75 20.57
N LEU A 116 9.16 -2.71 20.12
CA LEU A 116 7.70 -2.63 20.21
C LEU A 116 7.24 -2.66 21.67
N ALA A 117 7.82 -3.53 22.51
CA ALA A 117 7.53 -3.56 23.94
C ALA A 117 7.91 -2.23 24.63
N SER A 118 9.00 -1.58 24.24
CA SER A 118 9.41 -0.29 24.80
C SER A 118 8.44 0.84 24.44
N ILE A 119 7.94 0.85 23.20
CA ILE A 119 6.94 1.82 22.72
C ILE A 119 5.60 1.60 23.42
N ASP A 120 5.14 0.34 23.52
CA ASP A 120 3.91 -0.02 24.23
C ASP A 120 3.94 0.32 25.73
N ALA A 121 5.12 0.20 26.35
CA ALA A 121 5.33 0.52 27.76
C ALA A 121 5.41 2.04 28.06
N GLU A 122 5.36 2.91 27.05
CA GLU A 122 5.34 4.36 27.30
C GLU A 122 4.16 4.75 28.20
N PRO A 123 4.34 5.63 29.21
CA PRO A 123 3.30 6.05 30.12
C PRO A 123 2.03 6.56 29.44
N ARG A 124 2.17 7.10 28.22
CA ARG A 124 1.10 7.61 27.40
C ARG A 124 0.10 6.51 27.00
N THR A 125 0.53 5.26 26.84
CA THR A 125 -0.34 4.12 26.52
C THR A 125 -1.35 3.88 27.64
N ALA A 126 -0.88 3.78 28.88
CA ALA A 126 -1.75 3.59 30.03
C ALA A 126 -2.66 4.82 30.29
N GLU A 127 -2.13 6.02 30.05
CA GLU A 127 -2.90 7.27 30.17
C GLU A 127 -4.05 7.32 29.15
N ALA A 128 -3.78 7.08 27.87
CA ALA A 128 -4.77 7.07 26.79
C ALA A 128 -5.84 5.98 27.03
N ALA A 129 -5.42 4.80 27.48
CA ALA A 129 -6.33 3.71 27.83
C ALA A 129 -7.26 4.08 28.97
N ARG A 130 -6.72 4.64 30.05
CA ARG A 130 -7.51 5.10 31.19
C ARG A 130 -8.51 6.20 30.80
N HIS A 131 -8.09 7.19 29.99
CA HIS A 131 -8.97 8.25 29.48
C HIS A 131 -10.13 7.63 28.68
N THR A 132 -9.84 6.70 27.80
CA THR A 132 -10.84 6.02 26.98
C THR A 132 -11.84 5.26 27.83
N VAL A 133 -11.37 4.46 28.80
CA VAL A 133 -12.23 3.67 29.68
C VAL A 133 -13.09 4.56 30.57
N THR A 134 -12.52 5.59 31.20
CA THR A 134 -13.25 6.49 32.12
C THR A 134 -14.25 7.39 31.38
N ARG A 135 -14.08 7.62 30.08
CA ARG A 135 -15.04 8.35 29.24
C ARG A 135 -16.28 7.51 28.93
N LEU A 136 -16.15 6.18 28.92
CA LEU A 136 -17.19 5.24 28.50
C LEU A 136 -17.91 4.58 29.66
N PHE A 137 -17.23 4.39 30.78
CA PHE A 137 -17.72 3.60 31.89
C PHE A 137 -17.77 4.40 33.19
N ARG A 138 -18.60 3.94 34.09
CA ARG A 138 -18.67 4.52 35.46
C ARG A 138 -17.35 4.27 36.20
N ALA A 139 -17.01 5.20 37.10
CA ALA A 139 -15.74 5.19 37.80
C ALA A 139 -15.47 3.90 38.59
N ASP A 140 -16.51 3.34 39.21
CA ASP A 140 -16.44 2.09 39.97
C ASP A 140 -16.08 0.89 39.07
N PHE A 141 -16.68 0.80 37.89
CA PHE A 141 -16.33 -0.23 36.90
C PHE A 141 -14.92 -0.03 36.37
N ALA A 142 -14.58 1.20 35.95
CA ALA A 142 -13.26 1.53 35.41
C ALA A 142 -12.11 1.25 36.40
N ALA A 143 -12.34 1.51 37.68
CA ALA A 143 -11.39 1.21 38.78
C ALA A 143 -11.21 -0.29 39.06
N GLY A 144 -12.17 -1.12 38.64
CA GLY A 144 -12.09 -2.58 38.76
C GLY A 144 -11.26 -3.25 37.65
N LEU A 145 -10.94 -2.53 36.55
CA LEU A 145 -10.14 -3.07 35.46
C LEU A 145 -8.65 -2.90 35.75
N THR A 146 -7.86 -3.92 35.42
CA THR A 146 -6.41 -3.84 35.42
C THR A 146 -5.91 -2.91 34.32
N GLY A 147 -4.65 -2.44 34.39
CA GLY A 147 -4.06 -1.62 33.34
C GLY A 147 -4.08 -2.30 31.97
N ASP A 148 -3.75 -3.60 31.94
CA ASP A 148 -3.74 -4.38 30.69
C ASP A 148 -5.13 -4.54 30.06
N GLU A 149 -6.17 -4.73 30.90
CA GLU A 149 -7.56 -4.78 30.43
C GLU A 149 -8.01 -3.43 29.85
N GLN A 150 -7.60 -2.31 30.47
CA GLN A 150 -7.87 -0.98 29.96
C GLN A 150 -7.18 -0.75 28.60
N VAL A 151 -5.92 -1.13 28.46
CA VAL A 151 -5.15 -1.01 27.19
C VAL A 151 -5.78 -1.89 26.11
N SER A 152 -6.07 -3.15 26.40
CA SER A 152 -6.70 -4.08 25.46
C SER A 152 -8.05 -3.56 24.96
N PHE A 153 -8.89 -3.05 25.88
CA PHE A 153 -10.17 -2.45 25.50
C PHE A 153 -10.00 -1.21 24.61
N ALA A 154 -9.10 -0.30 24.99
CA ALA A 154 -8.89 0.94 24.27
C ALA A 154 -8.33 0.69 22.86
N ARG A 155 -7.41 -0.27 22.70
CA ARG A 155 -6.92 -0.71 21.38
C ARG A 155 -8.03 -1.32 20.53
N ALA A 156 -8.85 -2.21 21.10
CA ALA A 156 -9.99 -2.79 20.39
C ALA A 156 -11.00 -1.72 19.95
N LEU A 157 -11.26 -0.71 20.79
CA LEU A 157 -12.10 0.43 20.42
C LEU A 157 -11.45 1.24 19.28
N TYR A 158 -10.14 1.49 19.34
CA TYR A 158 -9.41 2.20 18.29
C TYR A 158 -9.50 1.45 16.95
N GLN A 159 -9.36 0.14 16.92
CA GLN A 159 -9.54 -0.67 15.70
C GLN A 159 -10.94 -0.49 15.08
N LEU A 160 -11.98 -0.45 15.91
CA LEU A 160 -13.33 -0.14 15.43
C LEU A 160 -13.49 1.31 14.97
N TYR A 161 -12.84 2.24 15.65
CA TYR A 161 -12.83 3.66 15.32
C TYR A 161 -12.17 3.89 13.96
N SER A 162 -10.99 3.31 13.72
CA SER A 162 -10.26 3.43 12.46
C SER A 162 -11.01 2.80 11.28
N ALA A 163 -11.74 1.70 11.51
CA ALA A 163 -12.53 1.01 10.48
C ALA A 163 -13.91 1.65 10.23
N ALA A 164 -14.44 2.45 11.17
CA ALA A 164 -15.81 2.98 11.08
C ALA A 164 -16.09 3.80 9.81
N PRO A 165 -15.17 4.65 9.29
CA PRO A 165 -15.39 5.37 8.04
C PRO A 165 -15.64 4.45 6.84
N ASP A 166 -15.01 3.28 6.83
CA ASP A 166 -15.06 2.32 5.72
C ASP A 166 -16.33 1.47 5.75
N LEU A 167 -16.96 1.38 6.92
CA LEU A 167 -18.19 0.61 7.16
C LEU A 167 -19.45 1.48 7.18
N ARG A 168 -19.39 2.72 6.66
CA ARG A 168 -20.55 3.63 6.68
C ARG A 168 -21.76 3.11 5.91
N ALA A 169 -21.55 2.33 4.88
CA ALA A 169 -22.65 1.73 4.11
C ALA A 169 -23.28 0.57 4.86
N GLU A 170 -22.47 -0.26 5.53
CA GLU A 170 -22.88 -1.44 6.27
C GLU A 170 -23.45 -1.08 7.66
N ALA A 171 -22.95 0.00 8.26
CA ALA A 171 -23.38 0.49 9.59
C ALA A 171 -23.71 2.00 9.55
N PRO A 172 -24.75 2.43 8.82
CA PRO A 172 -25.04 3.86 8.64
C PRO A 172 -25.37 4.54 9.96
N GLY A 173 -24.85 5.77 10.14
CA GLY A 173 -25.11 6.60 11.32
C GLY A 173 -24.43 6.13 12.61
N VAL A 174 -23.43 5.24 12.52
CA VAL A 174 -22.54 4.96 13.64
C VAL A 174 -21.42 6.00 13.64
N ASP A 175 -21.27 6.67 14.77
CA ASP A 175 -20.23 7.66 15.02
C ASP A 175 -19.51 7.27 16.33
N LEU A 176 -18.20 7.10 16.24
CA LEU A 176 -17.34 6.76 17.39
C LEU A 176 -16.52 7.96 17.90
N ASP A 177 -16.53 9.11 17.24
CA ASP A 177 -15.79 10.32 17.64
C ASP A 177 -16.09 10.72 19.11
N PRO A 178 -17.34 10.64 19.61
CA PRO A 178 -17.61 10.98 21.00
C PRO A 178 -16.94 10.06 22.03
N PHE A 179 -16.51 8.87 21.61
CA PHE A 179 -16.02 7.82 22.51
C PHE A 179 -14.52 7.72 22.61
N LEU A 180 -13.79 8.26 21.63
CA LEU A 180 -12.33 8.27 21.60
C LEU A 180 -11.82 9.70 21.34
N ALA A 181 -11.11 10.27 22.32
CA ALA A 181 -10.58 11.61 22.16
C ALA A 181 -9.47 11.65 21.08
N PRO A 182 -9.40 12.71 20.24
CA PRO A 182 -8.41 12.78 19.16
C PRO A 182 -6.96 12.55 19.59
N PRO A 183 -6.46 13.08 20.74
CA PRO A 183 -5.10 12.78 21.19
C PRO A 183 -4.87 11.31 21.58
N ASP A 184 -5.91 10.62 22.05
CA ASP A 184 -5.82 9.20 22.40
C ASP A 184 -5.90 8.34 21.14
N ALA A 185 -6.77 8.70 20.19
CA ALA A 185 -6.81 8.07 18.87
C ALA A 185 -5.46 8.21 18.13
N GLN A 186 -4.86 9.40 18.15
CA GLN A 186 -3.54 9.64 17.57
C GLN A 186 -2.45 8.77 18.22
N TRP A 187 -2.53 8.55 19.55
CA TRP A 187 -1.58 7.70 20.25
C TRP A 187 -1.71 6.24 19.81
N PHE A 188 -2.92 5.69 19.76
CA PHE A 188 -3.13 4.33 19.30
C PHE A 188 -2.76 4.15 17.83
N GLY A 189 -3.03 5.17 16.98
CA GLY A 189 -2.54 5.20 15.61
C GLY A 189 -1.02 5.17 15.51
N TYR A 190 -0.32 5.88 16.41
CA TYR A 190 1.13 5.81 16.50
C TYR A 190 1.64 4.41 16.89
N LEU A 191 0.95 3.70 17.78
CA LEU A 191 1.33 2.33 18.14
C LEU A 191 1.19 1.37 16.95
N ASP A 192 0.10 1.49 16.19
CA ASP A 192 -0.11 0.70 14.97
C ASP A 192 0.94 1.08 13.90
N ASP A 193 1.18 2.37 13.69
CA ASP A 193 2.22 2.85 12.76
C ASP A 193 3.63 2.37 13.15
N ALA A 194 3.94 2.30 14.45
CA ALA A 194 5.24 1.79 14.91
C ALA A 194 5.39 0.30 14.58
N GLU A 195 4.34 -0.49 14.76
CA GLU A 195 4.34 -1.90 14.39
C GLU A 195 4.54 -2.06 12.87
N GLU A 196 3.76 -1.37 12.04
CA GLU A 196 3.87 -1.39 10.58
C GLU A 196 5.27 -0.94 10.11
N PHE A 197 5.81 0.14 10.70
CA PHE A 197 7.14 0.68 10.39
C PHE A 197 8.23 -0.37 10.57
N TYR A 198 8.23 -1.09 11.71
CA TYR A 198 9.25 -2.09 12.01
C TYR A 198 8.99 -3.44 11.34
N GLN A 199 7.77 -3.72 10.91
CA GLN A 199 7.44 -4.99 10.25
C GLN A 199 7.52 -4.91 8.73
N LYS A 200 7.10 -3.81 8.11
CA LYS A 200 6.89 -3.69 6.64
C LYS A 200 7.51 -2.42 6.04
N GLY A 201 7.81 -1.43 6.88
CA GLY A 201 8.40 -0.15 6.50
C GLY A 201 9.93 -0.21 6.44
N PRO A 202 10.60 0.96 6.51
CA PRO A 202 12.07 1.03 6.47
C PRO A 202 12.76 0.39 7.70
N GLY A 203 12.05 0.26 8.83
CA GLY A 203 12.51 -0.47 10.00
C GLY A 203 13.82 0.04 10.62
N PHE A 204 14.66 -0.88 11.08
CA PHE A 204 15.94 -0.55 11.70
C PHE A 204 16.99 -0.12 10.69
N SER A 205 17.77 0.91 11.03
CA SER A 205 18.94 1.31 10.26
C SER A 205 19.90 0.14 10.03
N GLY A 206 20.28 -0.04 8.76
CA GLY A 206 21.18 -1.11 8.34
C GLY A 206 20.54 -2.49 8.16
N ARG A 207 19.22 -2.63 8.34
CA ARG A 207 18.49 -3.86 8.07
C ARG A 207 17.55 -3.67 6.87
N THR A 208 17.47 -4.70 6.03
CA THR A 208 16.61 -4.70 4.82
C THR A 208 15.50 -5.74 4.86
N ILE A 209 15.47 -6.53 5.94
CA ILE A 209 14.60 -7.71 6.07
C ILE A 209 13.11 -7.38 5.87
N THR A 210 12.68 -6.18 6.26
CA THR A 210 11.29 -5.71 6.18
C THR A 210 10.83 -5.39 4.75
N TYR A 211 11.77 -5.10 3.82
CA TYR A 211 11.42 -4.66 2.47
C TYR A 211 12.16 -5.39 1.34
N ALA A 212 13.24 -6.12 1.63
CA ALA A 212 13.97 -6.85 0.58
C ALA A 212 13.10 -7.88 -0.15
N MET A 213 12.07 -8.41 0.51
CA MET A 213 11.13 -9.37 -0.08
C MET A 213 10.31 -8.77 -1.25
N ALA A 214 10.14 -7.45 -1.31
CA ALA A 214 9.42 -6.79 -2.39
C ALA A 214 10.26 -6.64 -3.67
N GLN A 215 11.52 -7.08 -3.68
CA GLN A 215 12.37 -7.04 -4.87
C GLN A 215 11.73 -7.77 -6.05
N VAL A 216 11.01 -8.87 -5.80
CA VAL A 216 10.29 -9.63 -6.84
C VAL A 216 9.27 -8.75 -7.60
N LEU A 217 8.57 -7.88 -6.88
CA LEU A 217 7.57 -6.99 -7.48
C LEU A 217 8.24 -5.82 -8.24
N LEU A 218 9.34 -5.29 -7.71
CA LEU A 218 10.16 -4.30 -8.41
C LEU A 218 10.77 -4.89 -9.70
N ASP A 219 11.25 -6.13 -9.64
CA ASP A 219 11.79 -6.84 -10.80
C ASP A 219 10.74 -7.05 -11.88
N ASP A 220 9.52 -7.39 -11.50
CA ASP A 220 8.42 -7.56 -12.44
C ASP A 220 7.95 -6.21 -13.04
N LEU A 221 7.96 -5.11 -12.30
CA LEU A 221 7.70 -3.77 -12.86
C LEU A 221 8.69 -3.45 -13.99
N PHE A 222 9.98 -3.69 -13.79
CA PHE A 222 11.01 -3.51 -14.83
C PHE A 222 10.79 -4.47 -16.01
N ALA A 223 10.60 -5.77 -15.74
CA ALA A 223 10.40 -6.76 -16.79
C ALA A 223 9.21 -6.43 -17.70
N ARG A 224 8.10 -5.93 -17.13
CA ARG A 224 6.93 -5.47 -17.90
C ARG A 224 7.24 -4.20 -18.70
N ALA A 225 7.96 -3.24 -18.12
CA ALA A 225 8.36 -2.02 -18.82
C ALA A 225 9.32 -2.33 -19.98
N GLU A 226 10.31 -3.21 -19.76
CA GLU A 226 11.25 -3.68 -20.76
C GLU A 226 10.54 -4.44 -21.90
N ALA A 227 9.61 -5.33 -21.58
CA ALA A 227 8.81 -6.07 -22.56
C ALA A 227 7.93 -5.13 -23.39
N ALA A 228 7.33 -4.12 -22.77
CA ALA A 228 6.56 -3.09 -23.48
C ALA A 228 7.44 -2.27 -24.42
N ALA A 229 8.62 -1.84 -23.96
CA ALA A 229 9.60 -1.11 -24.74
C ALA A 229 10.16 -1.92 -25.92
N ALA A 230 10.37 -3.22 -25.72
CA ALA A 230 10.84 -4.12 -26.77
C ALA A 230 9.72 -4.58 -27.74
N GLY A 231 8.45 -4.27 -27.46
CA GLY A 231 7.31 -4.74 -28.23
C GLY A 231 7.12 -6.25 -28.17
N THR A 232 7.58 -6.90 -27.10
CA THR A 232 7.51 -8.37 -26.93
C THR A 232 6.33 -8.83 -26.09
N THR A 233 5.58 -7.91 -25.48
CA THR A 233 4.32 -8.22 -24.77
C THR A 233 3.11 -7.94 -25.66
N ALA A 234 2.10 -8.83 -25.57
CA ALA A 234 0.79 -8.57 -26.13
C ALA A 234 -0.07 -7.66 -25.25
N ASP A 235 0.22 -7.61 -23.95
CA ASP A 235 -0.59 -6.87 -22.98
C ASP A 235 -0.60 -5.37 -23.25
N GLY A 236 -1.77 -4.77 -23.26
CA GLY A 236 -1.95 -3.32 -23.31
C GLY A 236 -1.78 -2.67 -21.93
N ALA A 237 -2.19 -3.41 -20.89
CA ALA A 237 -2.00 -3.04 -19.50
C ALA A 237 -1.91 -4.29 -18.61
N VAL A 238 -1.27 -4.14 -17.45
CA VAL A 238 -1.24 -5.18 -16.39
C VAL A 238 -1.73 -4.55 -15.10
N LEU A 239 -2.81 -5.06 -14.56
CA LEU A 239 -3.46 -4.60 -13.33
C LEU A 239 -3.23 -5.60 -12.22
N ARG A 240 -2.68 -5.15 -11.07
CA ARG A 240 -2.34 -5.99 -9.93
C ARG A 240 -3.09 -5.57 -8.68
N PHE A 241 -3.63 -6.54 -7.96
CA PHE A 241 -4.40 -6.30 -6.73
C PHE A 241 -3.84 -7.13 -5.59
N THR A 242 -3.38 -6.42 -4.57
CA THR A 242 -2.66 -7.02 -3.46
C THR A 242 -3.02 -6.34 -2.11
N HIS A 243 -2.07 -6.14 -1.20
CA HIS A 243 -2.27 -5.68 0.16
C HIS A 243 -1.22 -4.63 0.55
N ALA A 244 -1.38 -4.00 1.72
CA ALA A 244 -0.40 -3.07 2.28
C ALA A 244 0.97 -3.74 2.48
N GLU A 245 0.96 -5.03 2.84
CA GLU A 245 2.14 -5.86 3.01
C GLU A 245 3.03 -5.99 1.77
N GLU A 246 2.54 -5.64 0.59
CA GLU A 246 3.30 -5.55 -0.66
C GLU A 246 3.61 -4.11 -1.05
N ILE A 247 2.69 -3.17 -0.78
CA ILE A 247 2.86 -1.76 -1.14
C ILE A 247 3.91 -1.07 -0.26
N GLU A 248 3.88 -1.29 1.06
CA GLU A 248 4.78 -0.63 2.01
C GLU A 248 6.26 -0.98 1.76
N PRO A 249 6.64 -2.27 1.66
CA PRO A 249 8.01 -2.62 1.31
C PRO A 249 8.42 -2.16 -0.10
N LEU A 250 7.51 -2.21 -1.07
CA LEU A 250 7.78 -1.68 -2.42
C LEU A 250 8.03 -0.17 -2.40
N ALA A 251 7.29 0.57 -1.57
CA ALA A 251 7.49 2.01 -1.41
C ALA A 251 8.89 2.35 -0.90
N VAL A 252 9.44 1.54 0.02
CA VAL A 252 10.83 1.67 0.48
C VAL A 252 11.82 1.44 -0.66
N LEU A 253 11.67 0.36 -1.43
CA LEU A 253 12.55 0.04 -2.56
C LEU A 253 12.50 1.09 -3.67
N LEU A 254 11.33 1.63 -3.95
CA LEU A 254 11.13 2.69 -4.94
C LEU A 254 11.59 4.07 -4.45
N GLY A 255 11.97 4.21 -3.19
CA GLY A 255 12.39 5.49 -2.61
C GLY A 255 11.26 6.51 -2.50
N LEU A 256 10.02 6.05 -2.28
CA LEU A 256 8.84 6.93 -2.29
C LEU A 256 8.85 7.90 -1.09
N PRO A 257 8.25 9.09 -1.25
CA PRO A 257 8.23 10.09 -0.18
C PRO A 257 7.63 9.57 1.13
N GLY A 258 8.35 9.78 2.24
CA GLY A 258 7.92 9.38 3.57
C GLY A 258 8.11 7.90 3.92
N SER A 259 8.68 7.08 3.01
CA SER A 259 8.85 5.63 3.23
C SER A 259 10.29 5.16 3.43
N THR A 260 11.30 6.05 3.36
CA THR A 260 12.70 5.63 3.20
C THR A 260 13.60 5.83 4.41
N GLU A 261 13.13 6.50 5.45
CA GLU A 261 13.97 6.84 6.61
C GLU A 261 13.92 5.75 7.67
N PRO A 262 14.98 4.91 7.83
CA PRO A 262 15.03 3.90 8.88
C PRO A 262 15.32 4.55 10.24
N ALA A 263 14.93 3.88 11.32
CA ALA A 263 15.19 4.35 12.67
C ALA A 263 16.47 3.71 13.26
N PRO A 264 17.40 4.51 13.82
CA PRO A 264 18.50 3.96 14.60
C PRO A 264 18.00 3.27 15.87
N ALA A 265 18.68 2.22 16.31
CA ALA A 265 18.33 1.52 17.56
C ALA A 265 18.35 2.45 18.79
N ALA A 266 19.25 3.46 18.79
CA ALA A 266 19.40 4.43 19.89
C ALA A 266 18.33 5.55 19.88
N ASP A 267 17.64 5.76 18.76
CA ASP A 267 16.53 6.73 18.63
C ASP A 267 15.40 6.07 17.85
N PRO A 268 14.55 5.30 18.53
CA PRO A 268 13.47 4.55 17.90
C PRO A 268 12.49 5.47 17.15
N TYR A 269 11.78 4.87 16.20
CA TYR A 269 10.73 5.52 15.45
C TYR A 269 9.74 6.24 16.36
N ALA A 270 9.48 7.49 16.02
CA ALA A 270 8.42 8.30 16.61
C ALA A 270 7.98 9.38 15.62
N TYR A 271 6.76 9.90 15.76
CA TYR A 271 6.23 10.96 14.89
C TYR A 271 7.05 12.26 14.90
N ARG A 272 7.83 12.49 15.96
CA ARG A 272 8.71 13.67 16.08
C ARG A 272 10.00 13.56 15.26
N ASN A 273 10.48 12.35 14.98
CA ASN A 273 11.79 12.13 14.36
C ASN A 273 11.72 11.37 13.03
N ASN A 274 10.55 10.95 12.58
CA ASN A 274 10.38 10.18 11.35
C ASN A 274 9.07 10.58 10.62
N PRO A 275 9.10 10.81 9.29
CA PRO A 275 7.94 11.21 8.51
C PRO A 275 6.98 10.07 8.19
N TRP A 276 7.39 8.80 8.39
CA TRP A 276 6.61 7.62 8.00
C TRP A 276 5.24 7.59 8.73
N ARG A 277 4.20 7.33 7.98
CA ARG A 277 2.83 7.13 8.45
C ARG A 277 2.17 6.09 7.56
N GLY A 278 1.65 4.99 8.13
CA GLY A 278 0.97 3.94 7.38
C GLY A 278 -0.13 4.48 6.48
N GLU A 279 -0.98 5.38 7.02
CA GLU A 279 -2.06 6.03 6.27
C GLU A 279 -1.60 6.86 5.06
N ARG A 280 -0.32 7.27 5.00
CA ARG A 280 0.24 8.04 3.87
C ARG A 280 0.97 7.14 2.89
N VAL A 281 1.61 6.09 3.39
CA VAL A 281 2.34 5.13 2.57
C VAL A 281 1.38 4.18 1.89
N ALA A 282 0.43 3.62 2.63
CA ALA A 282 -0.56 2.69 2.11
C ALA A 282 -2.00 3.09 2.53
N PRO A 283 -2.52 4.24 2.06
CA PRO A 283 -3.92 4.59 2.29
C PRO A 283 -4.85 3.54 1.68
N MET A 284 -6.15 3.62 1.99
CA MET A 284 -7.14 2.77 1.33
C MET A 284 -7.04 2.90 -0.19
N ALA A 285 -7.04 1.77 -0.90
CA ALA A 285 -6.83 1.68 -2.35
C ALA A 285 -5.48 2.28 -2.81
N ALA A 286 -4.46 2.26 -1.94
CA ALA A 286 -3.10 2.68 -2.30
C ALA A 286 -2.65 2.03 -3.60
N ASN A 287 -1.93 2.79 -4.42
CA ASN A 287 -1.50 2.28 -5.71
C ASN A 287 -0.15 2.87 -6.15
N VAL A 288 0.59 2.05 -6.90
CA VAL A 288 1.78 2.44 -7.65
C VAL A 288 1.51 2.14 -9.11
N GLN A 289 1.71 3.10 -9.98
CA GLN A 289 1.50 2.99 -11.41
C GLN A 289 2.76 3.40 -12.15
N TRP A 290 3.18 2.60 -13.13
CA TRP A 290 4.18 2.96 -14.11
C TRP A 290 3.54 3.08 -15.48
N ASP A 291 3.67 4.25 -16.10
CA ASP A 291 3.27 4.50 -17.48
C ASP A 291 4.50 4.47 -18.38
N VAL A 292 4.45 3.63 -19.40
CA VAL A 292 5.53 3.50 -20.39
C VAL A 292 5.10 4.18 -21.68
N PHE A 293 5.89 5.13 -22.13
CA PHE A 293 5.64 5.90 -23.35
C PHE A 293 6.74 5.62 -24.40
N ALA A 294 6.33 5.45 -25.65
CA ALA A 294 7.27 5.58 -26.76
C ALA A 294 7.64 7.06 -26.92
N GLY A 295 8.89 7.39 -26.66
CA GLY A 295 9.39 8.73 -26.84
C GLY A 295 9.79 9.00 -28.30
N PRO A 296 9.86 10.27 -28.73
CA PRO A 296 10.49 10.58 -29.98
C PRO A 296 11.97 10.17 -29.93
N SER A 297 12.50 9.59 -31.02
CA SER A 297 13.92 9.37 -31.13
C SER A 297 14.64 10.72 -31.04
N GLY A 298 15.51 10.88 -30.04
CA GLY A 298 16.15 12.16 -29.75
C GLY A 298 17.12 12.61 -30.86
N ARG A 299 17.55 11.69 -31.74
CA ARG A 299 18.45 11.96 -32.88
C ARG A 299 18.08 11.09 -34.06
N PRO A 300 18.23 11.60 -35.30
CA PRO A 300 18.03 10.79 -36.50
C PRO A 300 18.98 9.57 -36.51
N GLY A 301 18.36 8.37 -36.53
CA GLY A 301 19.08 7.09 -36.55
C GLY A 301 19.31 6.44 -35.19
N GLU A 302 18.91 7.09 -34.09
CA GLU A 302 18.88 6.44 -32.78
C GLU A 302 17.53 5.68 -32.57
N PRO A 303 17.55 4.55 -31.85
CA PRO A 303 16.29 3.86 -31.49
C PRO A 303 15.38 4.76 -30.68
N VAL A 304 14.08 4.60 -30.87
CA VAL A 304 13.05 5.31 -30.07
C VAL A 304 13.32 5.02 -28.61
N GLY A 305 13.60 6.05 -27.82
CA GLY A 305 13.72 5.94 -26.40
C GLY A 305 12.35 5.66 -25.77
N HIS A 306 12.32 4.92 -24.69
CA HIS A 306 11.10 4.71 -23.91
C HIS A 306 11.20 5.47 -22.60
N LEU A 307 10.15 6.22 -22.31
CA LEU A 307 10.04 7.01 -21.10
C LEU A 307 9.12 6.31 -20.11
N VAL A 308 9.48 6.38 -18.85
CA VAL A 308 8.65 5.88 -17.75
C VAL A 308 8.28 7.06 -16.87
N ARG A 309 7.00 7.11 -16.48
CA ARG A 309 6.49 7.99 -15.44
C ARG A 309 5.91 7.14 -14.34
N MET A 310 6.16 7.51 -13.10
CA MET A 310 5.57 6.87 -11.92
C MET A 310 4.48 7.76 -11.30
N LEU A 311 3.36 7.13 -10.94
CA LEU A 311 2.38 7.71 -10.05
C LEU A 311 2.32 6.88 -8.76
N TYR A 312 2.25 7.58 -7.64
CA TYR A 312 2.04 7.00 -6.32
C TYR A 312 0.80 7.61 -5.69
N ASN A 313 -0.16 6.76 -5.34
CA ASN A 313 -1.48 7.21 -4.90
C ASN A 313 -2.06 8.27 -5.85
N GLU A 314 -1.99 7.95 -7.15
CA GLU A 314 -2.48 8.75 -8.29
C GLU A 314 -1.79 10.13 -8.48
N ARG A 315 -0.66 10.38 -7.82
CA ARG A 315 0.14 11.60 -7.98
C ARG A 315 1.44 11.29 -8.69
N GLU A 316 1.81 12.11 -9.68
CA GLU A 316 3.12 12.03 -10.30
C GLU A 316 4.20 12.15 -9.23
N THR A 317 5.07 11.16 -9.17
CA THR A 317 6.09 11.03 -8.13
C THR A 317 7.45 10.78 -8.77
N ALA A 318 8.47 11.49 -8.28
CA ALA A 318 9.83 11.32 -8.74
C ALA A 318 10.37 9.95 -8.29
N PHE A 319 11.21 9.34 -9.14
CA PHE A 319 12.07 8.24 -8.75
C PHE A 319 13.18 8.74 -7.79
N PRO A 320 13.94 7.86 -7.13
CA PRO A 320 15.01 8.26 -6.22
C PRO A 320 15.96 9.30 -6.85
N SER A 321 16.53 10.17 -6.02
CA SER A 321 17.42 11.26 -6.47
C SER A 321 18.69 10.79 -7.20
N THR A 322 19.01 9.50 -7.17
CA THR A 322 20.06 8.84 -7.95
C THR A 322 19.69 8.66 -9.42
N CYS A 323 18.39 8.78 -9.74
CA CYS A 323 17.87 8.70 -11.11
C CYS A 323 17.74 10.11 -11.70
N VAL A 324 18.17 10.28 -12.94
CA VAL A 324 18.17 11.58 -13.62
C VAL A 324 16.93 11.68 -14.53
N PRO A 325 16.02 12.62 -14.30
CA PRO A 325 14.87 12.82 -15.18
C PRO A 325 15.30 13.42 -16.52
N VAL A 326 14.45 13.31 -17.56
CA VAL A 326 14.74 13.84 -18.90
C VAL A 326 14.97 15.35 -18.93
N SER A 327 14.45 16.07 -17.96
CA SER A 327 14.73 17.49 -17.72
C SER A 327 14.47 17.85 -16.25
N VAL A 328 15.04 18.94 -15.80
CA VAL A 328 14.85 19.44 -14.42
C VAL A 328 13.37 19.67 -14.14
N GLY A 329 12.87 19.07 -13.05
CA GLY A 329 11.46 19.16 -12.62
C GLY A 329 10.51 18.24 -13.39
N SER A 330 11.02 17.40 -14.29
CA SER A 330 10.23 16.37 -14.98
C SER A 330 10.03 15.14 -14.08
N HIS A 331 8.89 14.46 -14.26
CA HIS A 331 8.61 13.13 -13.71
C HIS A 331 8.77 12.01 -14.75
N TYR A 332 9.35 12.34 -15.92
CA TYR A 332 9.63 11.37 -16.98
C TYR A 332 11.11 11.01 -16.96
N TYR A 333 11.40 9.71 -17.05
CA TYR A 333 12.74 9.14 -17.03
C TYR A 333 12.91 8.21 -18.22
N GLU A 334 14.10 8.18 -18.82
CA GLU A 334 14.40 7.12 -19.77
C GLU A 334 14.44 5.77 -19.05
N LEU A 335 13.87 4.72 -19.66
CA LEU A 335 13.87 3.38 -19.07
C LEU A 335 15.30 2.91 -18.77
N LYS A 336 16.25 3.15 -19.68
CA LYS A 336 17.67 2.84 -19.49
C LYS A 336 18.30 3.57 -18.29
N GLU A 337 17.86 4.79 -18.02
CA GLU A 337 18.32 5.53 -16.85
C GLU A 337 17.76 4.91 -15.57
N LEU A 338 16.51 4.45 -15.57
CA LEU A 338 15.95 3.72 -14.44
C LEU A 338 16.70 2.40 -14.22
N GLU A 339 16.96 1.63 -15.27
CA GLU A 339 17.80 0.42 -15.18
C GLU A 339 19.15 0.73 -14.54
N ARG A 340 19.83 1.80 -14.97
CA ARG A 340 21.11 2.24 -14.40
C ARG A 340 20.99 2.61 -12.92
N CYS A 341 20.06 3.47 -12.56
CA CYS A 341 19.98 4.01 -11.21
C CYS A 341 19.46 2.97 -10.17
N PHE A 342 18.73 1.95 -10.63
CA PHE A 342 18.35 0.80 -9.83
C PHE A 342 19.36 -0.37 -9.90
N GLY A 343 20.53 -0.16 -10.54
CA GLY A 343 21.60 -1.16 -10.62
C GLY A 343 21.27 -2.37 -11.49
N ARG A 344 20.38 -2.23 -12.48
CA ARG A 344 19.91 -3.30 -13.37
C ARG A 344 20.61 -3.31 -14.75
N GLY A 345 21.34 -2.27 -15.08
CA GLY A 345 22.08 -2.19 -16.32
C GLY A 345 23.29 -3.14 -16.33
N PRO A 346 23.87 -3.44 -17.52
CA PRO A 346 25.12 -4.16 -17.60
C PRO A 346 26.18 -3.41 -16.76
N ALA A 347 26.92 -4.17 -15.93
CA ALA A 347 28.02 -3.62 -15.13
C ALA A 347 28.95 -2.84 -16.09
N ALA A 348 29.18 -1.56 -15.78
CA ALA A 348 30.03 -0.66 -16.58
C ALA A 348 31.49 -1.14 -16.58
#